data_cab92fecbcd129de66815fe008d637ae
#
_entry.id   cab92fecbcd129de66815fe008d637ae
#
_cell.length_a   1.000
_cell.length_b   1.000
_cell.length_c   1.000
_cell.angle_alpha   90.00
_cell.angle_beta   90.00
_cell.angle_gamma   90.00
#
_symmetry.space_group_name_H-M   'P 1'
#
loop_
_entity.id
_entity.type
_entity.pdbx_description
1 polymer ?
#
loop_
_entity_poly.entity_id
_entity_poly.type
_entity_poly.pdbx_seq_one_letter_code
_entity_poly.pdbx_strand_id
1 'polypeptide(L)'
;MDKFMMMPKGFMGLPMEDEFVTTAQNKKNYAIAVQDWNYGPEVPTNEPGANKKFYVGLAEAMQCDEKDARRKHCSNCEYYDNTFMTQVRIERIPLATYDKGAGFRGHCEKLNFICNDMRVCQAWEERESEMD
;
A
#
# COMPACT_ATOMS: atom_id res chain seq x y z
N MET A 1 31.42 4.57 -13.05
CA MET A 1 30.57 4.76 -13.48
C MET A 1 30.13 4.88 -13.25
N ASP A 2 30.54 4.98 -13.39
CA ASP A 2 29.54 5.12 -13.61
C ASP A 2 29.24 5.19 -13.79
N LYS A 3 29.43 5.08 -13.78
CA LYS A 3 28.59 5.14 -14.24
C LYS A 3 28.32 5.21 -14.80
N PHE A 4 28.81 4.92 -15.25
CA PHE A 4 28.01 4.95 -16.18
C PHE A 4 27.75 5.20 -16.32
N MET A 5 28.36 5.29 -16.09
CA MET A 5 27.63 5.50 -16.68
C MET A 5 27.28 5.72 -16.78
N MET A 6 27.71 5.79 -16.69
CA MET A 6 26.95 5.98 -17.07
C MET A 6 26.39 6.02 -17.19
N MET A 7 26.31 5.76 -17.04
CA MET A 7 25.57 6.04 -17.46
C MET A 7 25.30 6.49 -16.83
N PRO A 8 25.38 6.63 -16.75
CA PRO A 8 24.99 7.18 -16.31
C PRO A 8 24.57 7.21 -15.55
N LYS A 9 24.55 7.23 -14.81
CA LYS A 9 23.63 7.20 -14.55
C LYS A 9 22.77 7.39 -15.25
N GLY A 10 22.80 7.22 -15.98
CA GLY A 10 21.95 7.43 -16.79
C GLY A 10 21.71 6.97 -17.63
N PHE A 11 21.90 6.51 -18.03
CA PHE A 11 21.47 6.19 -18.90
C PHE A 11 21.14 5.45 -18.98
N MET A 12 21.33 5.27 -18.95
CA MET A 12 20.82 4.60 -18.97
C MET A 12 20.42 4.00 -18.02
N GLY A 13 21.04 3.77 -17.47
CA GLY A 13 20.53 3.17 -16.38
C GLY A 13 19.49 3.88 -15.82
N LEU A 14 18.72 3.44 -15.65
CA LEU A 14 17.68 4.13 -15.19
C LEU A 14 17.75 4.32 -13.75
N PRO A 15 17.89 5.49 -13.31
CA PRO A 15 17.87 5.80 -11.90
C PRO A 15 16.53 5.67 -11.28
N MET A 16 15.54 5.27 -12.06
CA MET A 16 14.20 5.20 -11.52
C MET A 16 14.08 4.28 -10.36
N GLU A 17 14.92 3.25 -10.30
CA GLU A 17 14.84 2.34 -9.19
C GLU A 17 15.24 2.98 -7.89
N ASP A 18 16.04 4.01 -7.97
CA ASP A 18 16.48 4.69 -6.77
C ASP A 18 15.37 5.46 -6.11
N GLU A 19 14.28 5.68 -6.83
CA GLU A 19 13.17 6.42 -6.28
C GLU A 19 12.11 5.55 -5.65
N PHE A 20 12.25 4.24 -5.80
CA PHE A 20 11.29 3.35 -5.17
C PHE A 20 11.67 3.21 -3.71
N VAL A 21 10.69 2.91 -2.88
CA VAL A 21 10.91 2.83 -1.45
C VAL A 21 11.91 1.72 -1.14
N THR A 22 12.85 2.00 -0.22
CA THR A 22 13.79 0.97 0.23
C THR A 22 13.13 0.11 1.30
N THR A 23 13.76 -1.03 1.61
CA THR A 23 13.24 -1.90 2.65
C THR A 23 13.12 -1.18 3.98
N ALA A 24 14.15 -0.43 4.36
CA ALA A 24 14.14 0.29 5.62
C ALA A 24 13.07 1.38 5.62
N GLN A 25 12.96 2.11 4.52
CA GLN A 25 11.98 3.18 4.42
C GLN A 25 10.57 2.61 4.42
N ASN A 26 10.39 1.47 3.76
CA ASN A 26 9.08 0.81 3.73
C ASN A 26 8.64 0.43 5.14
N LYS A 27 9.55 -0.13 5.94
CA LYS A 27 9.21 -0.52 7.29
C LYS A 27 8.80 0.69 8.12
N LYS A 28 9.52 1.78 7.97
CA LYS A 28 9.23 3.00 8.69
C LYS A 28 7.87 3.57 8.25
N ASN A 29 7.64 3.61 6.95
CA ASN A 29 6.39 4.17 6.43
C ASN A 29 5.20 3.29 6.77
N TYR A 30 5.41 1.97 6.84
CA TYR A 30 4.37 1.06 7.27
C TYR A 30 3.92 1.39 8.69
N ALA A 31 4.89 1.60 9.59
CA ALA A 31 4.58 1.93 10.96
C ALA A 31 3.82 3.25 11.06
N ILE A 32 4.19 4.22 10.25
CA ILE A 32 3.48 5.50 10.22
C ILE A 32 2.05 5.30 9.74
N ALA A 33 1.86 4.46 8.72
CA ALA A 33 0.52 4.21 8.20
C ALA A 33 -0.37 3.59 9.28
N VAL A 34 0.17 2.63 10.03
CA VAL A 34 -0.59 2.00 11.10
C VAL A 34 -0.92 3.00 12.19
N GLN A 35 0.06 3.80 12.59
CA GLN A 35 -0.10 4.68 13.73
C GLN A 35 -0.91 5.93 13.39
N ASP A 36 -0.65 6.54 12.25
CA ASP A 36 -1.23 7.85 11.94
C ASP A 36 -2.42 7.77 10.99
N TRP A 37 -2.55 6.67 10.23
CA TRP A 37 -3.58 6.57 9.21
C TRP A 37 -4.50 5.38 9.40
N ASN A 38 -4.42 4.74 10.56
CA ASN A 38 -5.30 3.60 10.90
C ASN A 38 -5.24 2.48 9.87
N TYR A 39 -4.04 2.23 9.34
CA TYR A 39 -3.85 1.15 8.37
C TYR A 39 -4.05 -0.20 9.06
N GLY A 40 -4.88 -1.03 8.48
CA GLY A 40 -5.17 -2.34 9.01
C GLY A 40 -6.33 -2.98 8.28
N PRO A 41 -6.96 -3.99 8.85
CA PRO A 41 -6.74 -4.55 10.18
C PRO A 41 -5.50 -5.44 10.25
N GLU A 42 -5.06 -5.75 11.45
CA GLU A 42 -3.85 -6.55 11.61
C GLU A 42 -4.01 -7.93 10.99
N VAL A 43 -5.16 -8.53 11.15
CA VAL A 43 -5.46 -9.86 10.58
C VAL A 43 -6.68 -9.72 9.67
N PRO A 44 -6.46 -9.30 8.42
CA PRO A 44 -7.60 -9.13 7.51
C PRO A 44 -8.20 -10.47 7.13
N THR A 45 -9.51 -10.47 6.92
CA THR A 45 -10.22 -11.67 6.56
C THR A 45 -11.48 -11.28 5.83
N ASN A 46 -12.03 -12.22 5.06
CA ASN A 46 -13.27 -11.99 4.36
C ASN A 46 -14.49 -12.39 5.15
N GLU A 47 -14.32 -12.82 6.40
CA GLU A 47 -15.45 -13.20 7.22
C GLU A 47 -16.32 -12.00 7.54
N PRO A 48 -17.64 -12.10 7.32
CA PRO A 48 -18.53 -11.01 7.65
C PRO A 48 -18.48 -10.70 9.15
N GLY A 49 -18.45 -9.42 9.48
CA GLY A 49 -18.47 -9.00 10.87
C GLY A 49 -17.16 -9.05 11.60
N ALA A 50 -16.10 -9.57 10.94
CA ALA A 50 -14.80 -9.65 11.59
C ALA A 50 -14.19 -8.27 11.72
N ASN A 51 -13.29 -8.12 12.70
CA ASN A 51 -12.54 -6.87 12.91
C ASN A 51 -13.44 -5.67 13.13
N LYS A 52 -14.53 -5.88 13.89
CA LYS A 52 -15.53 -4.84 14.05
C LYS A 52 -14.95 -3.58 14.67
N LYS A 53 -14.11 -3.74 15.69
CA LYS A 53 -13.55 -2.57 16.37
C LYS A 53 -12.74 -1.73 15.41
N PHE A 54 -11.97 -2.39 14.55
CA PHE A 54 -11.17 -1.66 13.57
C PHE A 54 -12.05 -0.87 12.62
N TYR A 55 -13.08 -1.52 12.06
CA TYR A 55 -13.90 -0.86 11.05
C TYR A 55 -14.79 0.23 11.64
N VAL A 56 -15.23 0.06 12.88
CA VAL A 56 -15.97 1.13 13.54
C VAL A 56 -15.08 2.35 13.71
N GLY A 57 -13.85 2.12 14.15
CA GLY A 57 -12.91 3.24 14.31
C GLY A 57 -12.57 3.91 13.00
N LEU A 58 -12.37 3.11 11.95
CA LEU A 58 -12.08 3.66 10.63
C LEU A 58 -13.27 4.46 10.12
N ALA A 59 -14.47 3.96 10.30
CA ALA A 59 -15.67 4.64 9.86
C ALA A 59 -15.79 6.00 10.54
N GLU A 60 -15.49 6.06 11.85
CA GLU A 60 -15.53 7.34 12.56
C GLU A 60 -14.50 8.30 11.99
N ALA A 61 -13.29 7.81 11.72
CA ALA A 61 -12.23 8.66 11.20
C ALA A 61 -12.58 9.18 9.82
N MET A 62 -13.27 8.38 9.01
CA MET A 62 -13.61 8.73 7.64
C MET A 62 -15.00 9.35 7.53
N GLN A 63 -15.71 9.46 8.63
CA GLN A 63 -17.05 10.05 8.67
C GLN A 63 -18.01 9.32 7.74
N CYS A 64 -17.99 8.01 7.81
CA CYS A 64 -18.92 7.17 7.05
C CYS A 64 -19.39 6.07 7.98
N ASP A 65 -20.30 5.21 7.50
CA ASP A 65 -20.77 4.14 8.36
C ASP A 65 -19.85 2.92 8.22
N GLU A 66 -20.05 1.96 9.11
CA GLU A 66 -19.19 0.78 9.15
C GLU A 66 -19.29 -0.01 7.86
N LYS A 67 -20.46 -0.09 7.26
CA LYS A 67 -20.65 -0.85 6.04
C LYS A 67 -19.81 -0.25 4.91
N ASP A 68 -19.80 1.08 4.82
CA ASP A 68 -18.98 1.74 3.83
C ASP A 68 -17.50 1.52 4.10
N ALA A 69 -17.09 1.60 5.36
CA ALA A 69 -15.69 1.40 5.69
C ALA A 69 -15.24 0.00 5.28
N ARG A 70 -16.10 -0.99 5.43
CA ARG A 70 -15.73 -2.37 5.11
C ARG A 70 -15.55 -2.60 3.62
N ARG A 71 -16.14 -1.75 2.77
CA ARG A 71 -15.97 -1.88 1.33
C ARG A 71 -14.67 -1.30 0.83
N LYS A 72 -14.02 -0.50 1.63
CA LYS A 72 -12.80 0.18 1.22
C LYS A 72 -11.61 -0.72 1.45
N HIS A 73 -10.85 -0.96 0.41
CA HIS A 73 -9.65 -1.80 0.46
C HIS A 73 -8.56 -1.11 -0.31
N CYS A 74 -7.31 -1.42 0.03
CA CYS A 74 -6.21 -0.87 -0.75
C CYS A 74 -6.38 -1.24 -2.22
N SER A 75 -6.88 -2.44 -2.51
CA SER A 75 -7.02 -2.88 -3.89
C SER A 75 -7.94 -1.99 -4.72
N ASN A 76 -8.87 -1.27 -4.09
CA ASN A 76 -9.73 -0.37 -4.86
C ASN A 76 -9.47 1.10 -4.52
N CYS A 77 -8.31 1.39 -3.97
CA CYS A 77 -7.93 2.74 -3.61
C CYS A 77 -7.23 3.43 -4.79
N GLU A 78 -7.50 4.71 -4.94
CA GLU A 78 -6.90 5.51 -6.01
C GLU A 78 -5.38 5.45 -6.00
N TYR A 79 -4.78 5.32 -4.82
CA TYR A 79 -3.33 5.37 -4.69
C TYR A 79 -2.64 4.02 -4.78
N TYR A 80 -3.39 2.95 -5.02
CA TYR A 80 -2.83 1.61 -5.04
C TYR A 80 -2.28 1.29 -6.43
N ASP A 81 -0.99 0.98 -6.49
CA ASP A 81 -0.32 0.67 -7.73
C ASP A 81 0.15 -0.79 -7.68
N ASN A 82 -0.45 -1.63 -8.51
CA ASN A 82 -0.03 -3.03 -8.63
C ASN A 82 0.32 -3.38 -10.06
N THR A 83 0.78 -2.39 -10.83
CA THR A 83 1.18 -2.64 -12.21
C THR A 83 2.36 -3.61 -12.25
N PHE A 84 2.61 -4.17 -13.43
CA PHE A 84 3.68 -5.15 -13.59
C PHE A 84 5.03 -4.58 -13.14
N MET A 85 5.35 -3.36 -13.58
CA MET A 85 6.63 -2.79 -13.21
C MET A 85 6.75 -2.59 -11.72
N THR A 86 5.68 -2.17 -11.07
CA THR A 86 5.69 -2.00 -9.64
C THR A 86 5.87 -3.34 -8.94
N GLN A 87 5.22 -4.39 -9.43
CA GLN A 87 5.39 -5.72 -8.84
C GLN A 87 6.83 -6.20 -8.96
N VAL A 88 7.49 -5.90 -10.06
CA VAL A 88 8.90 -6.26 -10.22
C VAL A 88 9.73 -5.58 -9.12
N ARG A 89 9.45 -4.33 -8.83
CA ARG A 89 10.18 -3.61 -7.79
C ARG A 89 9.86 -4.14 -6.41
N ILE A 90 8.60 -4.49 -6.18
CA ILE A 90 8.18 -5.01 -4.89
C ILE A 90 8.89 -6.33 -4.58
N GLU A 91 9.14 -7.15 -5.59
CA GLU A 91 9.79 -8.43 -5.36
C GLU A 91 11.19 -8.27 -4.78
N ARG A 92 11.78 -7.12 -4.91
CA ARG A 92 13.11 -6.86 -4.32
C ARG A 92 13.03 -6.56 -2.83
N ILE A 93 11.82 -6.39 -2.31
CA ILE A 93 11.63 -6.12 -0.90
C ILE A 93 11.14 -7.39 -0.24
N PRO A 94 11.89 -7.92 0.74
CA PRO A 94 11.51 -9.21 1.35
C PRO A 94 10.14 -9.14 2.00
N LEU A 95 9.44 -10.27 1.95
CA LEU A 95 8.17 -10.37 2.65
C LEU A 95 8.41 -10.26 4.15
N ALA A 96 7.63 -9.43 4.80
CA ALA A 96 7.68 -9.31 6.23
C ALA A 96 6.59 -10.19 6.86
N THR A 97 6.70 -10.41 8.15
CA THR A 97 5.70 -11.20 8.84
C THR A 97 4.30 -10.61 8.66
N TYR A 98 4.19 -9.28 8.68
CA TYR A 98 2.90 -8.63 8.57
C TYR A 98 2.31 -8.71 7.17
N ASP A 99 3.08 -9.17 6.16
CA ASP A 99 2.54 -9.36 4.82
C ASP A 99 1.80 -10.67 4.68
N LYS A 100 1.97 -11.59 5.62
CA LYS A 100 1.40 -12.92 5.48
C LYS A 100 -0.09 -12.88 5.77
N GLY A 101 -0.86 -13.55 4.92
CA GLY A 101 -2.30 -13.64 5.13
C GLY A 101 -3.06 -12.38 4.85
N ALA A 102 -2.43 -11.38 4.26
CA ALA A 102 -3.06 -10.09 4.01
C ALA A 102 -3.33 -9.84 2.53
N GLY A 103 -3.19 -10.87 1.70
CA GLY A 103 -3.42 -10.74 0.27
C GLY A 103 -2.16 -10.37 -0.47
N PHE A 104 -2.31 -9.72 -1.60
CA PHE A 104 -1.18 -9.39 -2.46
C PHE A 104 -0.64 -8.02 -2.11
N ARG A 105 0.64 -7.84 -2.37
CA ARG A 105 1.30 -6.56 -2.10
C ARG A 105 1.15 -5.62 -3.28
N GLY A 106 1.02 -4.34 -2.97
CA GLY A 106 1.02 -3.27 -3.95
C GLY A 106 1.69 -2.06 -3.32
N HIS A 107 1.86 -1.00 -4.09
CA HIS A 107 2.51 0.21 -3.60
C HIS A 107 1.48 1.31 -3.41
N CYS A 108 1.44 1.90 -2.22
CA CYS A 108 0.59 3.05 -1.96
C CYS A 108 1.37 4.30 -2.33
N GLU A 109 0.91 4.99 -3.37
CA GLU A 109 1.62 6.15 -3.86
C GLU A 109 1.55 7.33 -2.91
N LYS A 110 0.50 7.40 -2.12
CA LYS A 110 0.35 8.53 -1.21
C LYS A 110 1.23 8.41 0.02
N LEU A 111 1.25 7.23 0.63
CA LEU A 111 2.00 7.04 1.86
C LEU A 111 3.35 6.39 1.63
N ASN A 112 3.64 6.03 0.40
CA ASN A 112 4.93 5.51 -0.06
C ASN A 112 5.37 4.31 0.76
N PHE A 113 4.53 3.28 0.77
CA PHE A 113 4.89 2.02 1.41
C PHE A 113 4.22 0.88 0.68
N ILE A 114 4.70 -0.34 0.95
CA ILE A 114 4.14 -1.53 0.33
C ILE A 114 2.95 -1.96 1.19
N CYS A 115 1.77 -1.86 0.61
CA CYS A 115 0.53 -2.17 1.32
C CYS A 115 -0.02 -3.52 0.87
N ASN A 116 -0.98 -4.01 1.61
CA ASN A 116 -1.61 -5.30 1.35
C ASN A 116 -3.03 -5.05 0.87
N ASP A 117 -3.43 -5.75 -0.18
CA ASP A 117 -4.68 -5.41 -0.84
C ASP A 117 -5.93 -5.69 0.00
N MET A 118 -5.83 -6.53 1.03
CA MET A 118 -6.96 -6.79 1.90
C MET A 118 -7.08 -5.79 3.04
N ARG A 119 -6.13 -4.88 3.18
CA ARG A 119 -6.16 -3.87 4.23
C ARG A 119 -6.64 -2.55 3.67
N VAL A 120 -6.82 -1.58 4.56
CA VAL A 120 -7.26 -0.26 4.16
C VAL A 120 -6.69 0.75 5.16
N CYS A 121 -6.64 2.03 4.77
CA CYS A 121 -6.23 3.07 5.69
C CYS A 121 -7.14 4.28 5.51
N GLN A 122 -6.98 5.23 6.43
CA GLN A 122 -7.80 6.43 6.44
C GLN A 122 -7.56 7.32 5.22
N ALA A 123 -6.42 7.14 4.55
CA ALA A 123 -6.11 7.93 3.37
C ALA A 123 -6.81 7.42 2.11
N TRP A 124 -7.57 6.34 2.22
CA TRP A 124 -8.25 5.73 1.08
C TRP A 124 -9.08 6.76 0.33
N GLU A 125 -9.00 6.70 -1.00
CA GLU A 125 -9.85 7.49 -1.87
C GLU A 125 -10.38 6.60 -2.96
N GLU A 126 -11.58 6.88 -3.41
CA GLU A 126 -12.23 6.06 -4.41
C GLU A 126 -11.48 6.17 -5.72
N ARG A 127 -11.17 5.02 -6.32
CA ARG A 127 -10.53 4.99 -7.62
C ARG A 127 -11.56 5.33 -8.67
N GLU A 128 -11.20 6.26 -9.55
CA GLU A 128 -12.09 6.61 -10.63
C GLU A 128 -12.10 5.47 -11.64
N SER A 129 -13.29 5.16 -12.11
CA SER A 129 -13.45 4.11 -13.06
C SER A 129 -12.94 4.55 -14.42
N GLU A 130 -12.23 3.67 -15.09
CA GLU A 130 -11.77 4.00 -16.43
C GLU A 130 -12.87 3.93 -17.45
N MET A 131 -13.96 3.34 -17.04
CA MET A 131 -15.11 3.32 -17.92
C MET A 131 -15.78 4.65 -18.00
N ASP A 132 -15.51 5.47 -17.05
CA ASP A 132 -16.14 6.80 -17.00
C ASP A 132 -15.68 7.71 -18.10
#